data_00e018394c658c416f9c4d60455988de
#
_entry.id   00e018394c658c416f9c4d60455988de
#
_cell.length_a   1.000
_cell.length_b   1.000
_cell.length_c   1.000
_cell.angle_alpha   90.00
_cell.angle_beta   90.00
_cell.angle_gamma   90.00
#
_symmetry.space_group_name_H-M   'P 1'
#
loop_
_entity.id
_entity.type
_entity.pdbx_description
1 polymer ?
#
loop_
_entity_poly.entity_id
_entity_poly.type
_entity_poly.pdbx_seq_one_letter_code
_entity_poly.pdbx_strand_id
1 'polypeptide(L)' 'MEKNAQNSRWTEDKLRGAIRAELDSGETPSALAAKLADRSGWPRRDIYALTIRQDRETLE' A
#
# COMPACT_ATOMS: atom_id res chain seq x y z
N MET A 1 -20.14 3.13 12.54
CA MET A 1 -19.68 2.97 12.32
C MET A 1 -18.87 2.68 12.56
N GLU A 2 -18.75 2.45 12.36
CA GLU A 2 -18.10 2.11 12.34
C GLU A 2 -17.24 1.78 12.45
N LYS A 3 -17.24 1.53 12.50
CA LYS A 3 -16.48 1.18 12.38
C LYS A 3 -15.54 1.05 12.50
N ASN A 4 -15.43 0.98 12.58
CA ASN A 4 -14.56 0.88 12.49
C ASN A 4 -13.68 0.58 12.87
N ALA A 5 -13.90 0.43 13.30
CA ALA A 5 -12.99 0.05 13.74
C ALA A 5 -12.26 -0.83 13.25
N GLN A 6 -12.60 -1.26 13.05
CA GLN A 6 -12.02 -2.00 12.51
C GLN A 6 -11.14 -1.60 11.85
N ASN A 7 -11.44 -0.94 11.88
CA ASN A 7 -10.82 -0.50 11.22
C ASN A 7 -9.58 0.07 11.51
N SER A 8 -8.85 -0.25 12.07
CA SER A 8 -7.50 0.13 12.18
C SER A 8 -6.75 -0.09 10.88
N ARG A 9 -7.39 -0.69 9.95
CA ARG A 9 -6.82 -0.97 8.65
C ARG A 9 -7.16 0.14 7.68
N TRP A 10 -6.17 0.59 6.91
CA TRP A 10 -6.39 1.64 5.92
C TRP A 10 -7.33 1.14 4.83
N THR A 11 -8.05 2.07 4.22
CA THR A 11 -8.83 1.74 3.04
C THR A 11 -7.86 1.47 1.88
N GLU A 12 -8.35 0.78 0.88
CA GLU A 12 -7.53 0.49 -0.28
C GLU A 12 -7.09 1.78 -0.97
N ASP A 13 -7.99 2.75 -1.06
CA ASP A 13 -7.67 4.04 -1.68
C ASP A 13 -6.52 4.73 -0.97
N LYS A 14 -6.57 4.74 0.36
CA LYS A 14 -5.51 5.37 1.13
C LYS A 14 -4.20 4.62 0.93
N LEU A 15 -4.27 3.29 0.93
CA LEU A 15 -3.07 2.48 0.76
C LEU A 15 -2.46 2.71 -0.61
N ARG A 16 -3.27 2.77 -1.64
CA ARG A 16 -2.77 2.98 -2.99
C ARG A 16 -2.09 4.34 -3.15
N GLY A 17 -2.66 5.35 -2.49
CA GLY A 17 -2.04 6.66 -2.50
C GLY A 17 -0.67 6.66 -1.84
N ALA A 18 -0.56 5.95 -0.73
CA ALA A 18 0.72 5.83 -0.04
C ALA A 18 1.73 5.05 -0.89
N ILE A 19 1.28 3.98 -1.54
CA ILE A 19 2.15 3.20 -2.42
C ILE A 19 2.69 4.11 -3.53
N ARG A 20 1.83 4.90 -4.13
CA ARG A 20 2.24 5.79 -5.20
C ARG A 20 3.29 6.77 -4.73
N ALA A 21 3.07 7.34 -3.55
CA ALA A 21 4.03 8.30 -3.00
C ALA A 21 5.38 7.65 -2.73
N GLU A 22 5.38 6.42 -2.24
CA GLU A 22 6.64 5.73 -1.97
C GLU A 22 7.37 5.39 -3.28
N LEU A 23 6.63 4.96 -4.28
CA LEU A 23 7.24 4.67 -5.57
C LEU A 23 7.85 5.92 -6.19
N ASP A 24 7.13 7.04 -6.06
CA ASP A 24 7.63 8.31 -6.58
C ASP A 24 8.92 8.74 -5.90
N SER A 25 9.09 8.38 -4.64
CA SER A 25 10.31 8.73 -3.92
C SER A 25 11.44 7.74 -4.14
N GLY A 26 11.21 6.71 -4.94
CA GLY A 26 12.25 5.76 -5.31
C GLY A 26 12.31 4.49 -4.49
N GLU A 27 11.28 4.24 -3.67
CA GLU A 27 11.25 3.02 -2.88
C GLU A 27 11.00 1.81 -3.76
N THR A 28 11.60 0.68 -3.38
CA THR A 28 11.32 -0.56 -4.08
C THR A 28 10.01 -1.14 -3.57
N PRO A 29 9.32 -1.95 -4.39
CA PRO A 29 8.08 -2.58 -3.94
C PRO A 29 8.25 -3.40 -2.66
N SER A 30 9.35 -4.11 -2.55
CA SER A 30 9.60 -4.94 -1.38
C SER A 30 9.76 -4.10 -0.12
N ALA A 31 10.54 -3.02 -0.21
CA ALA A 31 10.79 -2.15 0.93
C ALA A 31 9.53 -1.42 1.37
N LEU A 32 8.79 -0.87 0.40
CA LEU A 32 7.60 -0.12 0.78
C LEU A 32 6.50 -1.04 1.32
N ALA A 33 6.44 -2.28 0.83
CA ALA A 33 5.45 -3.21 1.35
C ALA A 33 5.70 -3.50 2.83
N ALA A 34 6.95 -3.70 3.20
CA ALA A 34 7.29 -3.93 4.59
C ALA A 34 6.96 -2.72 5.45
N LYS A 35 7.28 -1.54 4.95
CA LYS A 35 7.03 -0.30 5.66
C LYS A 35 5.54 -0.04 5.84
N LEU A 36 4.79 -0.18 4.77
CA LEU A 36 3.38 0.13 4.81
C LEU A 36 2.56 -0.94 5.53
N ALA A 37 3.03 -2.18 5.54
CA ALA A 37 2.34 -3.23 6.28
C ALA A 37 2.24 -2.86 7.75
N ASP A 38 3.30 -2.30 8.29
CA ASP A 38 3.35 -1.92 9.68
C ASP A 38 2.38 -0.77 9.98
N ARG A 39 2.21 0.14 9.04
CA ARG A 39 1.38 1.32 9.24
C ARG A 39 -0.08 1.09 8.91
N SER A 40 -0.33 0.33 7.87
CA SER A 40 -1.68 0.23 7.32
C SER A 40 -2.50 -0.91 7.90
N GLY A 41 -1.86 -1.88 8.50
CA GLY A 41 -2.55 -3.06 8.97
C GLY A 41 -2.80 -4.08 7.87
N TRP A 42 -2.32 -3.83 6.66
CA TRP A 42 -2.47 -4.78 5.56
C TRP A 42 -1.33 -5.78 5.58
N PRO A 43 -1.59 -7.03 5.14
CA PRO A 43 -0.51 -8.00 5.01
C PRO A 43 0.50 -7.51 3.97
N ARG A 44 1.76 -7.76 4.24
CA ARG A 44 2.83 -7.32 3.35
C ARG A 44 2.64 -7.86 1.92
N ARG A 45 2.22 -9.10 1.82
CA ARG A 45 2.03 -9.72 0.51
C ARG A 45 0.94 -9.01 -0.30
N ASP A 46 -0.12 -8.57 0.37
CA ASP A 46 -1.20 -7.86 -0.31
C ASP A 46 -0.71 -6.51 -0.82
N ILE A 47 0.08 -5.81 -0.01
CA ILE A 47 0.64 -4.53 -0.40
C ILE A 47 1.59 -4.72 -1.57
N TYR A 48 2.42 -5.74 -1.50
CA TYR A 48 3.36 -6.03 -2.58
C TYR A 48 2.62 -6.28 -3.89
N ALA A 49 1.55 -7.07 -3.83
CA ALA A 49 0.75 -7.36 -5.03
C ALA A 49 0.15 -6.09 -5.60
N LEU A 50 -0.40 -5.23 -4.75
CA LEU A 50 -0.96 -3.95 -5.20
C LEU A 50 0.12 -3.07 -5.79
N THR A 51 1.29 -3.06 -5.18
CA THR A 51 2.41 -2.24 -5.64
C THR A 51 2.85 -2.66 -7.04
N ILE A 52 2.98 -3.95 -7.24
CA ILE A 52 3.38 -4.46 -8.55
C ILE A 52 2.36 -4.10 -9.61
N ARG A 53 1.08 -4.24 -9.29
CA ARG A 53 0.03 -3.91 -10.24
C ARG A 53 0.01 -2.43 -10.58
N GLN A 54 0.17 -1.59 -9.55
CA GLN A 54 0.20 -0.15 -9.74
C GLN A 54 1.39 0.28 -10.59
N ASP A 55 2.53 -0.31 -10.31
CA ASP A 55 3.75 0.00 -11.05
C ASP A 55 3.59 -0.36 -12.53
N ARG A 56 2.97 -1.50 -12.80
CA ARG A 56 2.75 -1.93 -14.19
C ARG A 56 1.78 -1.01 -14.91
N GLU A 57 0.75 -0.56 -14.22
CA GLU A 57 -0.20 0.38 -14.81
C GLU A 57 0.47 1.70 -15.13
N THR A 58 1.38 2.12 -14.28
CA THR A 58 2.09 3.37 -14.47
C THR A 58 3.00 3.32 -15.68
N LEU A 59 3.52 2.15 -16.00
CA LEU A 59 4.42 1.99 -17.13
C LEU A 59 3.70 2.12 -18.46
N GLU A 60 2.41 2.00 -18.45
CA GLU A 60 1.60 2.24 -19.63
C GLU A 60 1.69 3.72 -20.02
#